data_3a8065f5796c20e91dd1212b1089da86
#
_entry.id   3a8065f5796c20e91dd1212b1089da86
#
_cell.length_a   1.000
_cell.length_b   1.000
_cell.length_c   1.000
_cell.angle_alpha   90.00
_cell.angle_beta   90.00
_cell.angle_gamma   90.00
#
_symmetry.space_group_name_H-M   'P 1'
#
loop_
_entity.id
_entity.type
_entity.pdbx_description
1 polymer ?
#
loop_
_entity_poly.entity_id
_entity_poly.type
_entity_poly.pdbx_seq_one_letter_code
_entity_poly.pdbx_strand_id
1 'polypeptide(L)'
;SCGDAPAPMILCGDRLYLNRMWRNELTVARFFNEANRVLEMDEARLASTLNALFPATGETDWQKVAAAVALTRRISVISGGPGTGKTTTVAKLLAALIQIDDSPRCRIRLAAPTGKAAARLTESLGAALRKLPLTDAQKALIPTEASTLHRLLGAQPGSQRMRYHAGNPLHLDVLVVDEASMIDLPMMSRLIDALPAHGRV
;
A
#
# COMPACT_ATOMS: atom_id res chain seq x y z
N SER A 1 0.18 26.75 -21.13
CA SER A 1 0.27 25.33 -20.72
C SER A 1 1.36 25.18 -19.66
N CYS A 2 0.99 24.77 -18.46
CA CYS A 2 1.97 24.52 -17.42
C CYS A 2 2.77 23.25 -17.78
N GLY A 3 4.07 23.38 -18.09
CA GLY A 3 5.00 22.29 -17.86
C GLY A 3 5.52 21.45 -19.01
N ASP A 4 5.31 21.81 -20.26
CA ASP A 4 5.82 21.02 -21.40
C ASP A 4 7.26 21.38 -21.85
N ALA A 5 7.80 22.49 -21.38
CA ALA A 5 9.17 22.88 -21.69
C ALA A 5 10.14 22.38 -20.63
N PRO A 6 11.38 22.00 -21.00
CA PRO A 6 12.43 21.61 -20.04
C PRO A 6 12.99 22.84 -19.31
N ALA A 7 12.21 23.39 -18.38
CA ALA A 7 12.58 24.50 -17.54
C ALA A 7 12.85 24.03 -16.11
N PRO A 8 13.81 24.60 -15.38
CA PRO A 8 14.11 24.22 -14.01
C PRO A 8 12.99 24.62 -13.04
N MET A 9 12.19 25.61 -13.40
CA MET A 9 11.08 26.13 -12.59
C MET A 9 9.81 26.23 -13.45
N ILE A 10 8.65 26.04 -12.80
CA ILE A 10 7.33 26.13 -13.43
C ILE A 10 6.49 27.13 -12.65
N LEU A 11 5.85 28.04 -13.38
CA LEU A 11 4.84 28.93 -12.85
C LEU A 11 3.45 28.37 -13.25
N CYS A 12 2.62 28.08 -12.26
CA CYS A 12 1.26 27.62 -12.46
C CYS A 12 0.31 28.53 -11.67
N GLY A 13 -0.42 29.37 -12.37
CA GLY A 13 -1.17 30.46 -11.76
C GLY A 13 -0.24 31.44 -11.03
N ASP A 14 -0.43 31.60 -9.75
CA ASP A 14 0.36 32.44 -8.85
C ASP A 14 1.46 31.66 -8.05
N ARG A 15 1.61 30.35 -8.35
CA ARG A 15 2.52 29.48 -7.63
C ARG A 15 3.75 29.12 -8.46
N LEU A 16 4.92 29.27 -7.83
CA LEU A 16 6.20 28.92 -8.42
C LEU A 16 6.71 27.58 -7.84
N TYR A 17 7.04 26.65 -8.72
CA TYR A 17 7.52 25.31 -8.37
C TYR A 17 8.89 25.03 -8.95
N LEU A 18 9.70 24.23 -8.27
CA LEU A 18 10.76 23.50 -8.92
C LEU A 18 10.12 22.43 -9.82
N ASN A 19 10.53 22.36 -11.10
CA ASN A 19 9.94 21.46 -12.09
C ASN A 19 9.90 20.00 -11.59
N ARG A 20 11.00 19.50 -11.00
CA ARG A 20 11.07 18.15 -10.46
C ARG A 20 10.04 17.88 -9.36
N MET A 21 9.80 18.84 -8.47
CA MET A 21 8.84 18.72 -7.38
C MET A 21 7.41 18.79 -7.90
N TRP A 22 7.14 19.66 -8.85
CA TRP A 22 5.85 19.77 -9.51
C TRP A 22 5.48 18.47 -10.25
N ARG A 23 6.43 17.86 -10.95
CA ARG A 23 6.21 16.54 -11.59
C ARG A 23 5.92 15.44 -10.59
N ASN A 24 6.63 15.41 -9.46
CA ASN A 24 6.37 14.45 -8.40
C ASN A 24 4.97 14.64 -7.80
N GLU A 25 4.56 15.88 -7.58
CA GLU A 25 3.21 16.23 -7.10
C GLU A 25 2.14 15.76 -8.09
N LEU A 26 2.32 16.00 -9.39
CA LEU A 26 1.40 15.49 -10.42
C LEU A 26 1.31 13.97 -10.45
N THR A 27 2.44 13.27 -10.31
CA THR A 27 2.45 11.80 -10.26
C THR A 27 1.62 11.29 -9.09
N VAL A 28 1.80 11.87 -7.91
CA VAL A 28 1.04 11.49 -6.72
C VAL A 28 -0.44 11.84 -6.86
N ALA A 29 -0.76 13.05 -7.33
CA ALA A 29 -2.14 13.47 -7.52
C ALA A 29 -2.89 12.59 -8.53
N ARG A 30 -2.28 12.28 -9.66
CA ARG A 30 -2.86 11.38 -10.67
C ARG A 30 -3.07 9.98 -10.12
N PHE A 31 -2.14 9.46 -9.36
CA PHE A 31 -2.27 8.13 -8.75
C PHE A 31 -3.52 8.04 -7.88
N PHE A 32 -3.75 9.00 -6.99
CA PHE A 32 -4.93 8.98 -6.13
C PHE A 32 -6.23 9.30 -6.87
N ASN A 33 -6.20 10.11 -7.90
CA ASN A 33 -7.41 10.53 -8.63
C ASN A 33 -7.80 9.56 -9.75
N GLU A 34 -6.83 9.04 -10.50
CA GLU A 34 -7.07 8.30 -11.74
C GLU A 34 -6.87 6.80 -11.58
N ALA A 35 -5.90 6.39 -10.75
CA ALA A 35 -5.57 4.97 -10.58
C ALA A 35 -6.44 4.26 -9.53
N ASN A 36 -7.16 5.01 -8.70
CA ASN A 36 -8.04 4.44 -7.68
C ASN A 36 -9.38 4.02 -8.27
N ARG A 37 -9.44 2.80 -8.77
CA ARG A 37 -10.64 2.20 -9.34
C ARG A 37 -11.29 1.21 -8.38
N VAL A 38 -12.60 1.04 -8.53
CA VAL A 38 -13.34 -0.05 -7.87
C VAL A 38 -12.97 -1.37 -8.54
N LEU A 39 -12.74 -2.38 -7.73
CA LEU A 39 -12.45 -3.73 -8.17
C LEU A 39 -13.72 -4.57 -8.11
N GLU A 40 -13.97 -5.33 -9.15
CA GLU A 40 -15.07 -6.28 -9.17
C GLU A 40 -14.77 -7.44 -8.21
N MET A 41 -15.73 -7.75 -7.36
CA MET A 41 -15.64 -8.83 -6.37
C MET A 41 -17.00 -9.50 -6.20
N ASP A 42 -16.96 -10.76 -5.81
CA ASP A 42 -18.16 -11.47 -5.33
C ASP A 42 -18.57 -10.89 -3.96
N GLU A 43 -19.65 -10.12 -3.95
CA GLU A 43 -20.15 -9.44 -2.75
C GLU A 43 -20.55 -10.42 -1.64
N ALA A 44 -21.10 -11.59 -2.00
CA ALA A 44 -21.51 -12.59 -1.01
C ALA A 44 -20.27 -13.19 -0.33
N ARG A 45 -19.22 -13.50 -1.11
CA ARG A 45 -17.95 -14.01 -0.60
C ARG A 45 -17.22 -12.95 0.24
N LEU A 46 -17.23 -11.71 -0.20
CA LEU A 46 -16.68 -10.58 0.56
C LEU A 46 -17.38 -10.44 1.91
N ALA A 47 -18.70 -10.39 1.94
CA ALA A 47 -19.48 -10.25 3.16
C ALA A 47 -19.25 -11.43 4.12
N SER A 48 -19.26 -12.67 3.62
CA SER A 48 -19.01 -13.88 4.39
C SER A 48 -17.62 -13.85 5.05
N THR A 49 -16.58 -13.52 4.29
CA THR A 49 -15.20 -13.46 4.79
C THR A 49 -15.03 -12.36 5.85
N LEU A 50 -15.58 -11.17 5.59
CA LEU A 50 -15.52 -10.07 6.55
C LEU A 50 -16.30 -10.38 7.83
N ASN A 51 -17.45 -11.05 7.76
CA ASN A 51 -18.21 -11.45 8.93
C ASN A 51 -17.45 -12.47 9.79
N ALA A 52 -16.68 -13.36 9.17
CA ALA A 52 -15.86 -14.32 9.88
C ALA A 52 -14.67 -13.68 10.61
N LEU A 53 -14.02 -12.69 9.98
CA LEU A 53 -12.83 -12.01 10.51
C LEU A 53 -13.17 -10.87 11.49
N PHE A 54 -14.34 -10.25 11.33
CA PHE A 54 -14.85 -9.15 12.16
C PHE A 54 -16.23 -9.53 12.72
N PRO A 55 -16.29 -10.28 13.83
CA PRO A 55 -17.56 -10.67 14.44
C PRO A 55 -18.39 -9.45 14.83
N ALA A 56 -19.70 -9.55 14.71
CA ALA A 56 -20.60 -8.47 15.02
C ALA A 56 -20.55 -8.13 16.53
N THR A 57 -20.39 -6.85 16.85
CA THR A 57 -20.33 -6.33 18.23
C THR A 57 -21.58 -5.52 18.63
N GLY A 58 -22.58 -5.42 17.75
CA GLY A 58 -23.78 -4.60 17.95
C GLY A 58 -23.62 -3.13 17.60
N GLU A 59 -22.42 -2.66 17.42
CA GLU A 59 -22.08 -1.29 16.98
C GLU A 59 -21.38 -1.32 15.61
N THR A 60 -21.27 -0.15 14.97
CA THR A 60 -20.54 -0.04 13.70
C THR A 60 -19.05 -0.33 13.92
N ASP A 61 -18.57 -1.42 13.34
CA ASP A 61 -17.15 -1.76 13.35
C ASP A 61 -16.41 -1.02 12.23
N TRP A 62 -15.78 0.08 12.56
CA TRP A 62 -15.03 0.90 11.62
C TRP A 62 -13.80 0.18 11.03
N GLN A 63 -13.22 -0.79 11.72
CA GLN A 63 -12.14 -1.63 11.20
C GLN A 63 -12.67 -2.52 10.08
N LYS A 64 -13.85 -3.09 10.24
CA LYS A 64 -14.53 -3.88 9.20
C LYS A 64 -14.88 -3.02 7.98
N VAL A 65 -15.37 -1.79 8.19
CA VAL A 65 -15.64 -0.83 7.11
C VAL A 65 -14.35 -0.49 6.36
N ALA A 66 -13.27 -0.20 7.06
CA ALA A 66 -11.96 0.07 6.45
C ALA A 66 -11.46 -1.11 5.64
N ALA A 67 -11.60 -2.34 6.15
CA ALA A 67 -11.23 -3.55 5.43
C ALA A 67 -12.10 -3.75 4.17
N ALA A 68 -13.41 -3.54 4.25
CA ALA A 68 -14.32 -3.63 3.11
C ALA A 68 -13.95 -2.64 2.00
N VAL A 69 -13.68 -1.39 2.37
CA VAL A 69 -13.22 -0.36 1.41
C VAL A 69 -11.91 -0.77 0.77
N ALA A 70 -10.93 -1.22 1.56
CA ALA A 70 -9.63 -1.61 1.05
C ALA A 70 -9.69 -2.84 0.11
N LEU A 71 -10.60 -3.78 0.36
CA LEU A 71 -10.81 -4.95 -0.49
C LEU A 71 -11.45 -4.58 -1.83
N THR A 72 -12.29 -3.57 -1.86
CA THR A 72 -13.04 -3.14 -3.06
C THR A 72 -12.32 -2.07 -3.88
N ARG A 73 -11.18 -1.58 -3.44
CA ARG A 73 -10.43 -0.52 -4.09
C ARG A 73 -9.00 -0.96 -4.42
N ARG A 74 -8.46 -0.39 -5.48
CA ARG A 74 -7.03 -0.57 -5.82
C ARG A 74 -6.12 0.13 -4.82
N ILE A 75 -6.53 1.31 -4.37
CA ILE A 75 -5.78 2.14 -3.42
C ILE A 75 -6.66 2.42 -2.22
N SER A 76 -6.11 2.24 -1.03
CA SER A 76 -6.80 2.59 0.20
C SER A 76 -5.85 3.16 1.23
N VAL A 77 -6.35 4.11 2.01
CA VAL A 77 -5.60 4.73 3.10
C VAL A 77 -6.34 4.44 4.41
N ILE A 78 -5.66 3.73 5.31
CA ILE A 78 -6.16 3.43 6.64
C ILE A 78 -5.50 4.41 7.61
N SER A 79 -6.27 5.36 8.11
CA SER A 79 -5.80 6.36 9.07
C SER A 79 -6.36 6.08 10.47
N GLY A 80 -5.57 6.41 11.47
CA GLY A 80 -5.97 6.27 12.87
C GLY A 80 -4.82 6.63 13.80
N GLY A 81 -5.14 7.06 15.01
CA GLY A 81 -4.16 7.38 16.06
C GLY A 81 -3.37 6.16 16.55
N PRO A 82 -2.39 6.38 17.43
CA PRO A 82 -1.69 5.28 18.10
C PRO A 82 -2.66 4.39 18.88
N GLY A 83 -2.48 3.07 18.81
CA GLY A 83 -3.31 2.12 19.56
C GLY A 83 -4.73 1.90 19.01
N THR A 84 -5.09 2.40 17.84
CA THR A 84 -6.43 2.23 17.23
C THR A 84 -6.62 0.88 16.53
N GLY A 85 -5.64 -0.01 16.59
CA GLY A 85 -5.74 -1.34 15.98
C GLY A 85 -5.47 -1.37 14.47
N LYS A 86 -4.79 -0.37 13.90
CA LYS A 86 -4.43 -0.35 12.46
C LYS A 86 -3.75 -1.63 12.01
N THR A 87 -2.75 -2.11 12.75
CA THR A 87 -2.02 -3.34 12.38
C THR A 87 -2.93 -4.58 12.43
N THR A 88 -3.83 -4.65 13.39
CA THR A 88 -4.83 -5.73 13.46
C THR A 88 -5.78 -5.66 12.26
N THR A 89 -6.21 -4.48 11.88
CA THR A 89 -7.05 -4.25 10.70
C THR A 89 -6.32 -4.70 9.43
N VAL A 90 -5.05 -4.31 9.27
CA VAL A 90 -4.22 -4.73 8.12
C VAL A 90 -4.02 -6.24 8.09
N ALA A 91 -3.76 -6.88 9.24
CA ALA A 91 -3.64 -8.34 9.32
C ALA A 91 -4.92 -9.05 8.87
N LYS A 92 -6.08 -8.60 9.34
CA LYS A 92 -7.38 -9.13 8.92
C LYS A 92 -7.68 -8.85 7.44
N LEU A 93 -7.29 -7.68 6.95
CA LEU A 93 -7.41 -7.33 5.54
C LEU A 93 -6.58 -8.28 4.65
N LEU A 94 -5.32 -8.53 4.99
CA LEU A 94 -4.48 -9.49 4.27
C LEU A 94 -5.04 -10.91 4.32
N ALA A 95 -5.55 -11.34 5.48
CA ALA A 95 -6.22 -12.62 5.61
C ALA A 95 -7.46 -12.72 4.70
N ALA A 96 -8.28 -11.66 4.65
CA ALA A 96 -9.45 -11.60 3.77
C ALA A 96 -9.05 -11.64 2.29
N LEU A 97 -8.01 -10.90 1.88
CA LEU A 97 -7.50 -10.94 0.51
C LEU A 97 -7.10 -12.35 0.09
N ILE A 98 -6.37 -13.06 0.93
CA ILE A 98 -5.91 -14.42 0.66
C ILE A 98 -7.08 -15.40 0.60
N GLN A 99 -8.10 -15.23 1.43
CA GLN A 99 -9.28 -16.11 1.47
C GLN A 99 -10.23 -15.86 0.29
N ILE A 100 -10.34 -14.60 -0.16
CA ILE A 100 -11.20 -14.22 -1.29
C ILE A 100 -10.55 -14.56 -2.62
N ASP A 101 -9.28 -14.26 -2.76
CA ASP A 101 -8.50 -14.55 -3.95
C ASP A 101 -7.90 -15.96 -3.81
N ASP A 102 -8.56 -16.96 -4.37
CA ASP A 102 -8.05 -18.35 -4.39
C ASP A 102 -6.74 -18.51 -5.19
N SER A 103 -6.12 -17.41 -5.60
CA SER A 103 -4.87 -17.46 -6.33
C SER A 103 -3.71 -17.88 -5.41
N PRO A 104 -3.09 -19.05 -5.64
CA PRO A 104 -1.94 -19.49 -4.85
C PRO A 104 -0.68 -18.63 -5.08
N ARG A 105 -0.79 -17.57 -5.86
CA ARG A 105 0.33 -16.73 -6.32
C ARG A 105 0.22 -15.27 -5.93
N CYS A 106 -0.63 -14.92 -4.96
CA CYS A 106 -0.71 -13.54 -4.48
C CYS A 106 0.62 -13.10 -3.85
N ARG A 107 1.32 -12.18 -4.51
CA ARG A 107 2.62 -11.65 -4.06
C ARG A 107 2.40 -10.42 -3.21
N ILE A 108 2.50 -10.58 -1.92
CA ILE A 108 2.36 -9.50 -0.95
C ILE A 108 3.75 -8.96 -0.59
N ARG A 109 3.87 -7.64 -0.46
CA ARG A 109 5.06 -6.96 0.07
C ARG A 109 4.65 -6.00 1.16
N LEU A 110 5.54 -5.87 2.15
CA LEU A 110 5.38 -4.97 3.29
C LEU A 110 6.55 -4.00 3.28
N ALA A 111 6.27 -2.72 3.39
CA ALA A 111 7.30 -1.68 3.39
C ALA A 111 7.01 -0.56 4.39
N ALA A 112 8.07 0.12 4.78
CA ALA A 112 8.03 1.30 5.62
C ALA A 112 9.16 2.26 5.23
N PRO A 113 9.08 3.57 5.57
CA PRO A 113 10.10 4.53 5.18
C PRO A 113 11.45 4.34 5.87
N THR A 114 11.47 3.75 7.07
CA THR A 114 12.69 3.56 7.87
C THR A 114 12.86 2.12 8.32
N GLY A 115 14.11 1.72 8.64
CA GLY A 115 14.40 0.39 9.17
C GLY A 115 13.69 0.11 10.49
N LYS A 116 13.59 1.12 11.37
CA LYS A 116 12.88 1.01 12.64
C LYS A 116 11.37 0.78 12.44
N ALA A 117 10.75 1.52 11.52
CA ALA A 117 9.34 1.34 11.19
C ALA A 117 9.09 -0.03 10.54
N ALA A 118 9.97 -0.49 9.64
CA ALA A 118 9.88 -1.81 9.03
C ALA A 118 9.98 -2.94 10.07
N ALA A 119 10.90 -2.84 11.03
CA ALA A 119 11.03 -3.81 12.11
C ALA A 119 9.77 -3.87 13.00
N ARG A 120 9.20 -2.71 13.33
CA ARG A 120 7.95 -2.64 14.11
C ARG A 120 6.77 -3.25 13.35
N LEU A 121 6.66 -2.98 12.06
CA LEU A 121 5.62 -3.56 11.21
C LEU A 121 5.76 -5.10 11.18
N THR A 122 6.95 -5.60 10.98
CA THR A 122 7.25 -7.03 10.99
C THR A 122 6.79 -7.71 12.28
N GLU A 123 7.15 -7.14 13.42
CA GLU A 123 6.81 -7.70 14.74
C GLU A 123 5.30 -7.64 15.01
N SER A 124 4.69 -6.47 14.84
CA SER A 124 3.27 -6.24 15.17
C SER A 124 2.33 -7.00 14.23
N LEU A 125 2.65 -7.03 12.94
CA LEU A 125 1.86 -7.77 11.96
C LEU A 125 2.00 -9.29 12.18
N GLY A 126 3.21 -9.78 12.43
CA GLY A 126 3.44 -11.19 12.78
C GLY A 126 2.65 -11.63 14.00
N ALA A 127 2.62 -10.80 15.05
CA ALA A 127 1.82 -11.08 16.25
C ALA A 127 0.31 -11.12 15.96
N ALA A 128 -0.19 -10.20 15.14
CA ALA A 128 -1.60 -10.14 14.76
C ALA A 128 -2.01 -11.34 13.89
N LEU A 129 -1.17 -11.74 12.93
CA LEU A 129 -1.44 -12.86 12.02
C LEU A 129 -1.50 -14.21 12.74
N ARG A 130 -0.70 -14.41 13.80
CA ARG A 130 -0.74 -15.65 14.59
C ARG A 130 -2.10 -15.89 15.26
N LYS A 131 -2.88 -14.87 15.49
CA LYS A 131 -4.20 -14.93 16.13
C LYS A 131 -5.34 -15.19 15.14
N LEU A 132 -5.06 -15.16 13.85
CA LEU A 132 -6.08 -15.30 12.80
C LEU A 132 -6.25 -16.75 12.35
N PRO A 133 -7.47 -17.14 11.95
CA PRO A 133 -7.78 -18.49 11.48
C PRO A 133 -7.29 -18.71 10.04
N LEU A 134 -5.98 -18.74 9.83
CA LEU A 134 -5.33 -19.00 8.56
C LEU A 134 -4.68 -20.36 8.57
N THR A 135 -4.75 -21.07 7.46
CA THR A 135 -3.98 -22.30 7.24
C THR A 135 -2.48 -21.99 7.08
N ASP A 136 -1.62 -22.98 7.26
CA ASP A 136 -0.17 -22.77 7.11
C ASP A 136 0.18 -22.37 5.67
N ALA A 137 -0.52 -22.90 4.67
CA ALA A 137 -0.37 -22.50 3.27
C ALA A 137 -0.75 -21.02 3.05
N GLN A 138 -1.82 -20.55 3.66
CA GLN A 138 -2.25 -19.15 3.60
C GLN A 138 -1.25 -18.23 4.32
N LYS A 139 -0.76 -18.62 5.49
CA LYS A 139 0.28 -17.86 6.22
C LYS A 139 1.57 -17.73 5.42
N ALA A 140 1.94 -18.75 4.66
CA ALA A 140 3.14 -18.73 3.81
C ALA A 140 3.08 -17.68 2.68
N LEU A 141 1.89 -17.20 2.30
CA LEU A 141 1.73 -16.13 1.31
C LEU A 141 2.04 -14.73 1.87
N ILE A 142 2.03 -14.58 3.19
CA ILE A 142 2.27 -13.31 3.85
C ILE A 142 3.76 -13.20 4.18
N PRO A 143 4.45 -12.12 3.76
CA PRO A 143 5.86 -11.93 4.06
C PRO A 143 6.10 -11.91 5.57
N THR A 144 7.16 -12.56 6.01
CA THR A 144 7.59 -12.57 7.42
C THR A 144 8.35 -11.32 7.81
N GLU A 145 8.84 -10.55 6.83
CA GLU A 145 9.62 -9.35 7.05
C GLU A 145 9.16 -8.20 6.16
N ALA A 146 9.06 -7.02 6.75
CA ALA A 146 8.91 -5.77 6.03
C ALA A 146 10.28 -5.21 5.63
N SER A 147 10.34 -4.53 4.50
CA SER A 147 11.55 -3.84 4.04
C SER A 147 11.39 -2.32 4.10
N THR A 148 12.52 -1.59 4.04
CA THR A 148 12.44 -0.16 3.76
C THR A 148 12.05 0.08 2.31
N LEU A 149 11.45 1.24 2.01
CA LEU A 149 11.13 1.63 0.64
C LEU A 149 12.38 1.66 -0.26
N HIS A 150 13.53 2.09 0.28
CA HIS A 150 14.79 2.07 -0.45
C HIS A 150 15.21 0.64 -0.86
N ARG A 151 15.08 -0.32 0.04
CA ARG A 151 15.36 -1.73 -0.28
C ARG A 151 14.34 -2.31 -1.25
N LEU A 152 13.06 -2.00 -1.05
CA LEU A 152 11.99 -2.44 -1.94
C LEU A 152 12.24 -1.97 -3.38
N LEU A 153 12.60 -0.69 -3.56
CA LEU A 153 12.87 -0.10 -4.86
C LEU A 153 14.25 -0.47 -5.43
N GLY A 154 15.08 -1.17 -4.65
CA GLY A 154 16.40 -1.57 -5.08
C GLY A 154 17.37 -0.39 -5.24
N ALA A 155 17.44 0.48 -4.22
CA ALA A 155 18.40 1.58 -4.20
C ALA A 155 19.83 1.06 -4.33
N GLN A 156 20.61 1.68 -5.21
CA GLN A 156 21.99 1.29 -5.47
C GLN A 156 22.95 2.23 -4.72
N PRO A 157 23.97 1.70 -4.05
CA PRO A 157 25.00 2.52 -3.41
C PRO A 157 25.68 3.45 -4.41
N GLY A 158 25.82 4.73 -4.06
CA GLY A 158 26.48 5.72 -4.92
C GLY A 158 25.66 6.21 -6.12
N SER A 159 24.40 5.80 -6.25
CA SER A 159 23.50 6.20 -7.33
C SER A 159 22.17 6.71 -6.78
N GLN A 160 21.60 7.71 -7.45
CA GLN A 160 20.21 8.11 -7.19
C GLN A 160 19.19 7.25 -7.92
N ARG A 161 19.64 6.27 -8.68
CA ARG A 161 18.77 5.39 -9.48
C ARG A 161 18.26 4.25 -8.62
N MET A 162 16.99 3.91 -8.84
CA MET A 162 16.33 2.73 -8.28
C MET A 162 16.31 1.63 -9.32
N ARG A 163 16.46 0.37 -8.87
CA ARG A 163 16.34 -0.80 -9.75
C ARG A 163 14.94 -0.91 -10.35
N TYR A 164 13.92 -0.63 -9.52
CA TYR A 164 12.53 -0.67 -9.94
C TYR A 164 12.01 0.74 -10.20
N HIS A 165 11.36 0.90 -11.35
CA HIS A 165 10.83 2.16 -11.88
C HIS A 165 9.75 1.84 -12.94
N ALA A 166 9.19 2.83 -13.60
CA ALA A 166 8.14 2.66 -14.61
C ALA A 166 8.51 1.66 -15.74
N GLY A 167 9.77 1.64 -16.16
CA GLY A 167 10.28 0.70 -17.18
C GLY A 167 10.64 -0.69 -16.64
N ASN A 168 10.69 -0.86 -15.33
CA ASN A 168 10.96 -2.14 -14.65
C ASN A 168 10.16 -2.18 -13.33
N PRO A 169 8.85 -2.45 -13.40
CA PRO A 169 7.98 -2.38 -12.22
C PRO A 169 8.27 -3.48 -11.21
N LEU A 170 7.84 -3.25 -9.97
CA LEU A 170 7.88 -4.21 -8.89
C LEU A 170 7.05 -5.45 -9.22
N HIS A 171 7.54 -6.60 -8.80
CA HIS A 171 6.85 -7.88 -8.92
C HIS A 171 6.00 -8.14 -7.67
N LEU A 172 4.82 -7.52 -7.61
CA LEU A 172 3.89 -7.66 -6.49
C LEU A 172 2.45 -7.52 -6.96
N ASP A 173 1.53 -8.05 -6.17
CA ASP A 173 0.09 -7.92 -6.37
C ASP A 173 -0.53 -7.03 -5.29
N VAL A 174 0.04 -7.05 -4.08
CA VAL A 174 -0.39 -6.23 -2.95
C VAL A 174 0.83 -5.62 -2.26
N LEU A 175 0.78 -4.32 -2.00
CA LEU A 175 1.77 -3.59 -1.22
C LEU A 175 1.08 -2.95 -0.01
N VAL A 176 1.61 -3.22 1.18
CA VAL A 176 1.27 -2.50 2.39
C VAL A 176 2.41 -1.56 2.74
N VAL A 177 2.09 -0.29 2.90
CA VAL A 177 3.05 0.75 3.31
C VAL A 177 2.63 1.30 4.65
N ASP A 178 3.43 1.06 5.67
CA ASP A 178 3.23 1.64 7.00
C ASP A 178 3.97 2.96 7.16
N GLU A 179 3.51 3.80 8.09
CA GLU A 179 4.08 5.13 8.36
C GLU A 179 4.17 6.01 7.09
N ALA A 180 3.13 5.97 6.25
CA ALA A 180 3.12 6.67 4.96
C ALA A 180 3.26 8.19 5.09
N SER A 181 2.87 8.78 6.22
CA SER A 181 3.06 10.20 6.51
C SER A 181 4.53 10.64 6.61
N MET A 182 5.45 9.70 6.82
CA MET A 182 6.90 9.96 6.87
C MET A 182 7.59 9.85 5.50
N ILE A 183 6.85 9.53 4.44
CA ILE A 183 7.39 9.41 3.08
C ILE A 183 7.42 10.79 2.44
N ASP A 184 8.59 11.20 1.96
CA ASP A 184 8.70 12.45 1.21
C ASP A 184 8.10 12.32 -0.20
N LEU A 185 7.82 13.46 -0.81
CA LEU A 185 7.18 13.51 -2.14
C LEU A 185 8.01 12.83 -3.24
N PRO A 186 9.34 13.01 -3.33
CA PRO A 186 10.14 12.29 -4.31
C PRO A 186 10.11 10.77 -4.15
N MET A 187 10.15 10.26 -2.93
CA MET A 187 10.09 8.83 -2.65
C MET A 187 8.70 8.26 -2.98
N MET A 188 7.63 8.97 -2.62
CA MET A 188 6.27 8.57 -2.98
C MET A 188 6.09 8.50 -4.50
N SER A 189 6.58 9.49 -5.23
CA SER A 189 6.55 9.50 -6.70
C SER A 189 7.31 8.30 -7.30
N ARG A 190 8.49 7.99 -6.79
CA ARG A 190 9.28 6.81 -7.24
C ARG A 190 8.58 5.50 -6.95
N LEU A 191 7.94 5.39 -5.78
CA LEU A 191 7.15 4.21 -5.42
C LEU A 191 6.00 4.02 -6.41
N ILE A 192 5.24 5.08 -6.67
CA ILE A 192 4.09 5.05 -7.59
C ILE A 192 4.54 4.65 -9.01
N ASP A 193 5.64 5.21 -9.50
CA ASP A 193 6.18 4.87 -10.82
C ASP A 193 6.60 3.40 -10.92
N ALA A 194 7.04 2.80 -9.82
CA ALA A 194 7.47 1.40 -9.77
C ALA A 194 6.32 0.40 -9.55
N LEU A 195 5.10 0.86 -9.23
CA LEU A 195 3.96 -0.02 -9.02
C LEU A 195 3.47 -0.64 -10.34
N PRO A 196 3.22 -1.95 -10.37
CA PRO A 196 2.59 -2.57 -11.53
C PRO A 196 1.13 -2.10 -11.68
N ALA A 197 0.61 -2.12 -12.91
CA ALA A 197 -0.73 -1.62 -13.22
C ALA A 197 -1.85 -2.35 -12.45
N HIS A 198 -1.65 -3.62 -12.11
CA HIS A 198 -2.59 -4.46 -11.35
C HIS A 198 -2.37 -4.42 -9.83
N GLY A 199 -1.26 -3.84 -9.36
CA GLY A 199 -0.91 -3.81 -7.94
C GLY A 199 -1.91 -3.03 -7.10
N ARG A 200 -2.24 -3.56 -5.93
CA ARG A 200 -3.04 -2.90 -4.88
C ARG A 200 -2.12 -2.27 -3.83
N VAL A 201 -2.49 -1.12 -3.30
CA VAL A 201 -1.73 -0.43 -2.25
C VAL A 201 -2.65 0.05 -1.12
#